data_63b7fc733b1140aa69fe39530cdc95b5
#
_entry.id   63b7fc733b1140aa69fe39530cdc95b5
#
_cell.length_a   1.000
_cell.length_b   1.000
_cell.length_c   1.000
_cell.angle_alpha   90.00
_cell.angle_beta   90.00
_cell.angle_gamma   90.00
#
_symmetry.space_group_name_H-M   'P 1'
#
loop_
_entity.id
_entity.type
_entity.pdbx_description
1 polymer ?
#
loop_
_entity_poly.entity_id
_entity_poly.type
_entity_poly.pdbx_seq_one_letter_code
_entity_poly.pdbx_strand_id
1 'polypeptide(L)'
;MQLSGENSRLEYDIIIHKKDDVYSQIECERSITKELNEYFSFDVPGAKFMPSFKNRLWDGKIRLFDIRNNQIYVGLSEYIYKFATAKKYTISGGVRTPLEIDNDSVISFIEGIKSGVKIRDYQLDAVQHSIRNGRCILVSPTASGKSFVIYILIRYYLESQQILDNSHILLLVPRSSLVEQMYTDFQDYGWDVENYCHRIYAGKDKTSPKPVHISTWQSIYQLPKKHFEKYKVIIGDEVHTFAAKSLKTIMHKSTSCPYKFGLTGTLDDAESHHLVLEGLFGSVKKVTTTKQLIDAKQISDLKIMGIVLTYSDKECIIRDYNEEIKFITEFPQRNNLIRNLCIDLKGNTLVLFSLIKHGELLHQLIKEKSNDRKTFFVYGGTDSETREKIRGIVESEQDSIVVASFGVFSTGVNIRNLHNIIFASPYKSRIRNLQSIGRGLRTHESKVIAKLYDIADDFKNNNHTIKHFVKRIGIYNQEEFDYEIVKINLK
;
A
#
# COMPACT_ATOMS: atom_id res chain seq x y z
N MET A 1 -41.38 -40.68 -29.62
CA MET A 1 -41.02 -39.28 -29.27
C MET A 1 -39.56 -39.30 -28.88
N GLN A 2 -38.68 -39.09 -29.87
CA GLN A 2 -37.25 -39.06 -29.71
C GLN A 2 -36.86 -37.71 -29.09
N LEU A 3 -36.28 -37.76 -27.90
CA LEU A 3 -35.59 -36.62 -27.29
C LEU A 3 -34.19 -36.57 -27.87
N SER A 4 -34.00 -35.82 -28.94
CA SER A 4 -32.72 -35.46 -29.48
C SER A 4 -32.15 -34.32 -28.61
N GLY A 5 -31.51 -34.68 -27.53
CA GLY A 5 -30.61 -33.79 -26.79
C GLY A 5 -29.26 -33.79 -27.54
N GLU A 6 -29.10 -32.86 -28.49
CA GLU A 6 -27.78 -32.54 -29.01
C GLU A 6 -26.94 -31.96 -27.87
N ASN A 7 -26.11 -32.81 -27.24
CA ASN A 7 -24.96 -32.38 -26.51
C ASN A 7 -23.95 -31.80 -27.55
N SER A 8 -24.07 -30.53 -27.85
CA SER A 8 -23.01 -29.84 -28.59
C SER A 8 -21.79 -29.89 -27.70
N ARG A 9 -20.86 -30.79 -28.00
CA ARG A 9 -19.53 -30.78 -27.36
C ARG A 9 -18.94 -29.41 -27.63
N LEU A 10 -18.59 -28.70 -26.55
CA LEU A 10 -17.83 -27.47 -26.65
C LEU A 10 -16.51 -27.78 -27.42
N GLU A 11 -16.11 -26.92 -28.33
CA GLU A 11 -14.86 -27.04 -29.08
C GLU A 11 -13.65 -27.03 -28.12
N TYR A 12 -13.80 -26.37 -26.97
CA TYR A 12 -12.82 -26.28 -25.90
C TYR A 12 -13.46 -26.67 -24.57
N ASP A 13 -12.68 -27.21 -23.64
CA ASP A 13 -13.16 -27.58 -22.29
C ASP A 13 -13.53 -26.34 -21.46
N ILE A 14 -12.83 -25.21 -21.72
CA ILE A 14 -13.04 -23.91 -21.08
C ILE A 14 -13.02 -22.80 -22.13
N ILE A 15 -14.08 -21.98 -22.17
CA ILE A 15 -14.14 -20.79 -23.02
C ILE A 15 -14.34 -19.57 -22.10
N ILE A 16 -13.49 -18.56 -22.29
CA ILE A 16 -13.54 -17.31 -21.52
C ILE A 16 -14.11 -16.21 -22.41
N HIS A 17 -15.30 -15.74 -22.08
CA HIS A 17 -15.96 -14.61 -22.76
C HIS A 17 -15.78 -13.32 -21.95
N LYS A 18 -15.58 -12.20 -22.62
CA LYS A 18 -15.64 -10.88 -21.96
C LYS A 18 -17.10 -10.54 -21.67
N LYS A 19 -17.47 -10.39 -20.40
CA LYS A 19 -18.78 -9.90 -19.99
C LYS A 19 -18.80 -8.37 -19.91
N ASP A 20 -17.87 -7.80 -19.16
CA ASP A 20 -17.68 -6.36 -19.00
C ASP A 20 -16.21 -6.06 -18.59
N ASP A 21 -15.93 -4.84 -18.14
CA ASP A 21 -14.57 -4.50 -17.70
C ASP A 21 -14.27 -4.88 -16.24
N VAL A 22 -15.11 -5.70 -15.60
CA VAL A 22 -14.89 -6.25 -14.25
C VAL A 22 -14.88 -7.77 -14.29
N TYR A 23 -15.77 -8.38 -15.07
CA TYR A 23 -16.00 -9.81 -15.08
C TYR A 23 -15.83 -10.45 -16.45
N SER A 24 -15.23 -11.64 -16.44
CA SER A 24 -15.28 -12.62 -17.51
C SER A 24 -16.35 -13.65 -17.20
N GLN A 25 -17.06 -14.11 -18.22
CA GLN A 25 -18.00 -15.23 -18.17
C GLN A 25 -17.29 -16.48 -18.61
N ILE A 26 -17.38 -17.54 -17.84
CA ILE A 26 -16.74 -18.84 -18.12
C ILE A 26 -17.79 -19.81 -18.62
N GLU A 27 -17.55 -20.39 -19.78
CA GLU A 27 -18.35 -21.47 -20.34
C GLU A 27 -17.54 -22.77 -20.27
N CYS A 28 -18.03 -23.76 -19.53
CA CYS A 28 -17.41 -25.06 -19.34
C CYS A 28 -18.40 -26.04 -18.75
N GLU A 29 -18.06 -27.33 -18.70
CA GLU A 29 -18.86 -28.34 -18.05
C GLU A 29 -18.99 -28.09 -16.54
N ARG A 30 -20.07 -28.63 -15.96
CA ARG A 30 -20.36 -28.46 -14.51
C ARG A 30 -19.29 -29.07 -13.60
N SER A 31 -18.61 -30.11 -14.04
CA SER A 31 -17.45 -30.70 -13.35
C SER A 31 -16.32 -29.68 -13.21
N ILE A 32 -15.95 -29.05 -14.32
CA ILE A 32 -14.89 -28.03 -14.39
C ILE A 32 -15.29 -26.79 -13.58
N THR A 33 -16.57 -26.38 -13.65
CA THR A 33 -17.10 -25.28 -12.82
C THR A 33 -16.83 -25.50 -11.31
N LYS A 34 -17.01 -26.73 -10.82
CA LYS A 34 -16.73 -27.07 -9.41
C LYS A 34 -15.24 -27.02 -9.11
N GLU A 35 -14.40 -27.54 -9.99
CA GLU A 35 -12.94 -27.50 -9.83
C GLU A 35 -12.41 -26.06 -9.84
N LEU A 36 -12.93 -25.20 -10.73
CA LEU A 36 -12.61 -23.78 -10.75
C LEU A 36 -13.02 -23.08 -9.45
N ASN A 37 -14.21 -23.39 -8.94
CA ASN A 37 -14.66 -22.82 -7.66
C ASN A 37 -13.76 -23.26 -6.50
N GLU A 38 -13.31 -24.51 -6.48
CA GLU A 38 -12.36 -24.99 -5.47
C GLU A 38 -10.98 -24.34 -5.63
N TYR A 39 -10.45 -24.28 -6.84
CA TYR A 39 -9.17 -23.67 -7.16
C TYR A 39 -9.09 -22.17 -6.76
N PHE A 40 -10.20 -21.44 -6.95
CA PHE A 40 -10.30 -20.02 -6.59
C PHE A 40 -10.93 -19.78 -5.21
N SER A 41 -10.88 -20.76 -4.31
CA SER A 41 -11.36 -20.66 -2.93
C SER A 41 -10.18 -20.66 -1.96
N PHE A 42 -10.08 -19.62 -1.12
CA PHE A 42 -8.96 -19.40 -0.22
C PHE A 42 -9.42 -19.22 1.22
N ASP A 43 -8.73 -19.82 2.16
CA ASP A 43 -8.98 -19.63 3.59
C ASP A 43 -8.57 -18.21 4.02
N VAL A 44 -9.43 -17.56 4.80
CA VAL A 44 -9.12 -16.22 5.34
C VAL A 44 -8.31 -16.38 6.62
N PRO A 45 -7.09 -15.84 6.68
CA PRO A 45 -6.28 -15.87 7.89
C PRO A 45 -7.04 -15.31 9.09
N GLY A 46 -7.13 -16.08 10.17
CA GLY A 46 -7.85 -15.65 11.38
C GLY A 46 -9.38 -15.75 11.30
N ALA A 47 -9.96 -16.34 10.26
CA ALA A 47 -11.41 -16.52 10.12
C ALA A 47 -12.08 -17.12 11.36
N LYS A 48 -11.44 -18.11 12.02
CA LYS A 48 -11.92 -18.75 13.24
C LYS A 48 -12.19 -17.80 14.42
N PHE A 49 -11.60 -16.61 14.40
CA PHE A 49 -11.83 -15.59 15.43
C PHE A 49 -12.97 -14.63 15.07
N MET A 50 -13.47 -14.66 13.84
CA MET A 50 -14.53 -13.76 13.38
C MET A 50 -15.91 -14.24 13.85
N PRO A 51 -16.82 -13.32 14.27
CA PRO A 51 -18.18 -13.67 14.71
C PRO A 51 -18.98 -14.45 13.66
N SER A 52 -18.86 -14.09 12.37
CA SER A 52 -19.55 -14.77 11.28
C SER A 52 -19.16 -16.24 11.13
N PHE A 53 -17.88 -16.58 11.35
CA PHE A 53 -17.39 -17.94 11.36
C PHE A 53 -17.86 -18.68 12.62
N LYS A 54 -17.72 -18.06 13.80
CA LYS A 54 -18.18 -18.65 15.07
C LYS A 54 -19.67 -18.96 15.07
N ASN A 55 -20.46 -18.09 14.43
CA ASN A 55 -21.91 -18.25 14.32
C ASN A 55 -22.31 -19.13 13.12
N ARG A 56 -21.37 -19.80 12.42
CA ARG A 56 -21.59 -20.66 11.25
C ARG A 56 -22.33 -19.99 10.09
N LEU A 57 -22.30 -18.66 10.01
CA LEU A 57 -22.87 -17.87 8.91
C LEU A 57 -21.94 -17.79 7.69
N TRP A 58 -20.70 -18.20 7.87
CA TRP A 58 -19.64 -18.18 6.86
C TRP A 58 -18.61 -19.27 7.16
N ASP A 59 -18.11 -19.92 6.12
CA ASP A 59 -17.17 -21.05 6.21
C ASP A 59 -15.69 -20.62 6.29
N GLY A 60 -15.40 -19.35 6.41
CA GLY A 60 -14.03 -18.83 6.51
C GLY A 60 -13.29 -18.70 5.18
N LYS A 61 -13.96 -18.92 4.04
CA LYS A 61 -13.35 -18.87 2.72
C LYS A 61 -13.79 -17.65 1.90
N ILE A 62 -12.88 -17.12 1.12
CA ILE A 62 -13.16 -16.19 0.03
C ILE A 62 -13.16 -16.99 -1.27
N ARG A 63 -14.21 -16.81 -2.08
CA ARG A 63 -14.34 -17.41 -3.41
C ARG A 63 -14.27 -16.31 -4.45
N LEU A 64 -13.31 -16.43 -5.37
CA LEU A 64 -13.11 -15.46 -6.44
C LEU A 64 -13.83 -15.86 -7.72
N PHE A 65 -14.20 -17.14 -7.85
CA PHE A 65 -15.05 -17.64 -8.90
C PHE A 65 -16.50 -17.75 -8.38
N ASP A 66 -17.42 -17.06 -9.04
CA ASP A 66 -18.86 -17.16 -8.74
C ASP A 66 -19.47 -18.35 -9.48
N ILE A 67 -19.64 -19.45 -8.78
CA ILE A 67 -20.20 -20.70 -9.34
C ILE A 67 -21.68 -20.58 -9.80
N ARG A 68 -22.41 -19.58 -9.27
CA ARG A 68 -23.83 -19.39 -9.64
C ARG A 68 -23.97 -18.76 -11.01
N ASN A 69 -23.08 -17.82 -11.30
CA ASN A 69 -23.10 -17.06 -12.54
C ASN A 69 -21.96 -17.46 -13.48
N ASN A 70 -21.08 -18.40 -13.10
CA ASN A 70 -19.86 -18.79 -13.81
C ASN A 70 -19.00 -17.57 -14.17
N GLN A 71 -18.71 -16.72 -13.20
CA GLN A 71 -18.00 -15.46 -13.41
C GLN A 71 -16.76 -15.35 -12.54
N ILE A 72 -15.76 -14.71 -13.11
CA ILE A 72 -14.51 -14.38 -12.41
C ILE A 72 -14.05 -12.97 -12.81
N TYR A 73 -13.21 -12.35 -11.99
CA TYR A 73 -12.61 -11.08 -12.36
C TYR A 73 -11.73 -11.19 -13.60
N VAL A 74 -11.84 -10.22 -14.51
CA VAL A 74 -11.08 -10.15 -15.78
C VAL A 74 -9.56 -10.29 -15.55
N GLY A 75 -9.01 -9.69 -14.48
CA GLY A 75 -7.59 -9.74 -14.19
C GLY A 75 -7.06 -11.12 -13.79
N LEU A 76 -7.94 -12.11 -13.56
CA LEU A 76 -7.55 -13.49 -13.21
C LEU A 76 -7.53 -14.45 -14.40
N SER A 77 -7.73 -13.99 -15.63
CA SER A 77 -7.75 -14.85 -16.81
C SER A 77 -6.48 -15.72 -16.95
N GLU A 78 -5.30 -15.16 -16.67
CA GLU A 78 -4.04 -15.93 -16.71
C GLU A 78 -4.02 -17.09 -15.71
N TYR A 79 -4.66 -16.95 -14.56
CA TYR A 79 -4.77 -18.03 -13.57
C TYR A 79 -5.68 -19.15 -14.05
N ILE A 80 -6.70 -18.84 -14.87
CA ILE A 80 -7.54 -19.88 -15.50
C ILE A 80 -6.70 -20.66 -16.53
N TYR A 81 -5.85 -19.99 -17.30
CA TYR A 81 -4.91 -20.65 -18.21
C TYR A 81 -3.94 -21.58 -17.46
N LYS A 82 -3.37 -21.12 -16.33
CA LYS A 82 -2.52 -21.96 -15.47
C LYS A 82 -3.26 -23.18 -14.95
N PHE A 83 -4.50 -23.00 -14.49
CA PHE A 83 -5.38 -24.10 -14.07
C PHE A 83 -5.65 -25.09 -15.20
N ALA A 84 -6.07 -24.60 -16.37
CA ALA A 84 -6.34 -25.44 -17.55
C ALA A 84 -5.11 -26.25 -17.98
N THR A 85 -3.93 -25.61 -18.04
CA THR A 85 -2.66 -26.26 -18.37
C THR A 85 -2.33 -27.37 -17.35
N ALA A 86 -2.46 -27.09 -16.05
CA ALA A 86 -2.17 -28.09 -14.99
C ALA A 86 -3.12 -29.30 -15.04
N LYS A 87 -4.37 -29.07 -15.45
CA LYS A 87 -5.40 -30.11 -15.59
C LYS A 87 -5.48 -30.74 -16.97
N LYS A 88 -4.68 -30.24 -17.95
CA LYS A 88 -4.70 -30.64 -19.36
C LYS A 88 -6.04 -30.39 -20.06
N TYR A 89 -6.73 -29.33 -19.67
CA TYR A 89 -7.93 -28.83 -20.36
C TYR A 89 -7.57 -27.94 -21.53
N THR A 90 -8.34 -28.04 -22.60
CA THR A 90 -8.29 -27.10 -23.74
C THR A 90 -9.00 -25.82 -23.35
N ILE A 91 -8.41 -24.66 -23.72
CA ILE A 91 -8.94 -23.35 -23.30
C ILE A 91 -8.86 -22.35 -24.43
N SER A 92 -9.84 -21.47 -24.53
CA SER A 92 -9.90 -20.38 -25.52
C SER A 92 -10.44 -19.09 -24.90
N GLY A 93 -10.05 -17.94 -25.47
CA GLY A 93 -10.57 -16.60 -25.11
C GLY A 93 -9.95 -15.98 -23.85
N GLY A 94 -10.41 -14.79 -23.50
CA GLY A 94 -10.15 -14.14 -22.21
C GLY A 94 -8.78 -13.51 -21.98
N VAL A 95 -7.79 -13.73 -22.82
CA VAL A 95 -6.49 -13.07 -22.72
C VAL A 95 -6.55 -11.71 -23.42
N ARG A 96 -6.26 -10.66 -22.68
CA ARG A 96 -6.05 -9.35 -23.29
C ARG A 96 -4.71 -9.35 -23.97
N THR A 97 -4.68 -9.16 -25.29
CA THR A 97 -3.44 -8.92 -26.00
C THR A 97 -2.85 -7.58 -25.60
N PRO A 98 -1.62 -7.52 -25.12
CA PRO A 98 -0.96 -6.25 -24.84
C PRO A 98 -0.97 -5.37 -26.09
N LEU A 99 -1.18 -4.07 -25.92
CA LEU A 99 -1.12 -3.12 -27.02
C LEU A 99 0.31 -3.01 -27.51
N GLU A 100 0.48 -3.05 -28.83
CA GLU A 100 1.74 -2.60 -29.44
C GLU A 100 1.83 -1.09 -29.25
N ILE A 101 2.83 -0.64 -28.52
CA ILE A 101 3.08 0.78 -28.30
C ILE A 101 4.45 1.14 -28.88
N ASP A 102 4.51 2.27 -29.54
CA ASP A 102 5.77 2.88 -29.91
C ASP A 102 6.38 3.54 -28.67
N ASN A 103 7.48 2.98 -28.19
CA ASN A 103 8.17 3.48 -26.99
C ASN A 103 8.68 4.90 -27.18
N ASP A 104 9.13 5.27 -28.38
CA ASP A 104 9.67 6.61 -28.69
C ASP A 104 8.55 7.65 -28.67
N SER A 105 7.36 7.29 -29.12
CA SER A 105 6.17 8.16 -29.00
C SER A 105 5.80 8.42 -27.53
N VAL A 106 5.91 7.42 -26.64
CA VAL A 106 5.66 7.61 -25.20
C VAL A 106 6.72 8.53 -24.59
N ILE A 107 7.99 8.36 -24.96
CA ILE A 107 9.09 9.21 -24.48
C ILE A 107 8.87 10.66 -24.95
N SER A 108 8.59 10.86 -26.23
CA SER A 108 8.34 12.17 -26.83
C SER A 108 7.13 12.85 -26.18
N PHE A 109 6.06 12.11 -25.85
CA PHE A 109 4.92 12.59 -25.11
C PHE A 109 5.32 13.11 -23.73
N ILE A 110 6.09 12.31 -22.96
CA ILE A 110 6.53 12.66 -21.61
C ILE A 110 7.42 13.92 -21.62
N GLU A 111 8.34 14.03 -22.58
CA GLU A 111 9.17 15.22 -22.75
C GLU A 111 8.34 16.45 -23.11
N GLY A 112 7.29 16.26 -23.92
CA GLY A 112 6.35 17.32 -24.31
C GLY A 112 5.54 17.91 -23.13
N ILE A 113 5.34 17.16 -22.04
CA ILE A 113 4.61 17.62 -20.85
C ILE A 113 5.33 18.81 -20.15
N LYS A 114 6.66 18.91 -20.27
CA LYS A 114 7.48 19.99 -19.65
C LYS A 114 7.26 20.13 -18.13
N SER A 115 7.17 19.02 -17.43
CA SER A 115 6.86 18.97 -15.99
C SER A 115 7.95 19.57 -15.08
N GLY A 116 9.11 19.92 -15.61
CA GLY A 116 10.28 20.32 -14.81
C GLY A 116 10.95 19.15 -14.07
N VAL A 117 10.34 17.96 -14.07
CA VAL A 117 10.85 16.75 -13.42
C VAL A 117 11.31 15.75 -14.47
N LYS A 118 12.57 15.33 -14.38
CA LYS A 118 13.10 14.29 -15.26
C LYS A 118 12.57 12.92 -14.82
N ILE A 119 11.93 12.20 -15.76
CA ILE A 119 11.50 10.83 -15.52
C ILE A 119 12.72 9.91 -15.35
N ARG A 120 12.63 8.95 -14.44
CA ARG A 120 13.64 7.93 -14.19
C ARG A 120 13.33 6.67 -15.01
N ASP A 121 14.36 5.88 -15.34
CA ASP A 121 14.21 4.71 -16.23
C ASP A 121 13.14 3.73 -15.73
N TYR A 122 13.13 3.40 -14.42
CA TYR A 122 12.12 2.51 -13.86
C TYR A 122 10.69 3.12 -13.84
N GLN A 123 10.56 4.45 -13.78
CA GLN A 123 9.27 5.12 -13.89
C GLN A 123 8.78 5.08 -15.33
N LEU A 124 9.67 5.28 -16.30
CA LEU A 124 9.38 5.14 -17.72
C LEU A 124 8.92 3.71 -18.04
N ASP A 125 9.67 2.69 -17.59
CA ASP A 125 9.27 1.28 -17.74
C ASP A 125 7.90 1.00 -17.11
N ALA A 126 7.60 1.58 -15.95
CA ALA A 126 6.29 1.44 -15.30
C ALA A 126 5.16 2.08 -16.13
N VAL A 127 5.38 3.26 -16.70
CA VAL A 127 4.42 3.95 -17.56
C VAL A 127 4.18 3.14 -18.85
N GLN A 128 5.23 2.75 -19.55
CA GLN A 128 5.14 1.95 -20.78
C GLN A 128 4.43 0.62 -20.52
N HIS A 129 4.78 -0.08 -19.43
CA HIS A 129 4.10 -1.31 -19.01
C HIS A 129 2.61 -1.09 -18.78
N SER A 130 2.24 -0.01 -18.09
CA SER A 130 0.84 0.33 -17.80
C SER A 130 0.04 0.60 -19.08
N ILE A 131 0.60 1.38 -20.01
CA ILE A 131 -0.04 1.70 -21.27
C ILE A 131 -0.23 0.44 -22.11
N ARG A 132 0.82 -0.39 -22.25
CA ARG A 132 0.79 -1.64 -23.02
C ARG A 132 -0.27 -2.60 -22.52
N ASN A 133 -0.37 -2.79 -21.22
CA ASN A 133 -1.30 -3.76 -20.63
C ASN A 133 -2.70 -3.17 -20.36
N GLY A 134 -2.83 -1.86 -20.19
CA GLY A 134 -4.08 -1.16 -19.86
C GLY A 134 -4.62 -1.50 -18.47
N ARG A 135 -4.04 -2.50 -17.79
CA ARG A 135 -4.38 -2.94 -16.44
C ARG A 135 -3.15 -3.54 -15.77
N CYS A 136 -2.79 -3.04 -14.60
CA CYS A 136 -1.73 -3.61 -13.79
C CYS A 136 -1.72 -3.06 -12.36
N ILE A 137 -0.97 -3.73 -11.51
CA ILE A 137 -0.57 -3.22 -10.20
C ILE A 137 0.92 -2.93 -10.24
N LEU A 138 1.29 -1.69 -9.96
CA LEU A 138 2.68 -1.25 -9.85
C LEU A 138 3.12 -1.26 -8.39
N VAL A 139 4.06 -2.13 -8.06
CA VAL A 139 4.67 -2.16 -6.72
C VAL A 139 5.97 -1.37 -6.74
N SER A 140 5.97 -0.26 -6.03
CA SER A 140 7.08 0.68 -6.01
C SER A 140 7.22 1.30 -4.61
N PRO A 141 8.39 1.26 -3.97
CA PRO A 141 8.56 1.67 -2.58
C PRO A 141 8.21 3.14 -2.35
N THR A 142 8.12 3.53 -1.09
CA THR A 142 7.99 4.95 -0.72
C THR A 142 9.20 5.74 -1.25
N ALA A 143 8.97 6.97 -1.68
CA ALA A 143 9.97 7.86 -2.30
C ALA A 143 10.45 7.46 -3.72
N SER A 144 9.85 6.46 -4.35
CA SER A 144 10.11 6.12 -5.77
C SER A 144 9.46 7.10 -6.77
N GLY A 145 8.65 8.05 -6.31
CA GLY A 145 7.95 9.02 -7.18
C GLY A 145 6.67 8.46 -7.82
N LYS A 146 5.89 7.64 -7.08
CA LYS A 146 4.59 7.11 -7.55
C LYS A 146 3.64 8.20 -8.04
N SER A 147 3.57 9.35 -7.36
CA SER A 147 2.70 10.47 -7.77
C SER A 147 3.04 10.99 -9.18
N PHE A 148 4.33 10.96 -9.56
CA PHE A 148 4.74 11.36 -10.90
C PHE A 148 4.32 10.34 -11.97
N VAL A 149 4.41 9.05 -11.68
CA VAL A 149 3.89 7.99 -12.57
C VAL A 149 2.37 8.13 -12.74
N ILE A 150 1.63 8.37 -11.66
CA ILE A 150 0.18 8.65 -11.70
C ILE A 150 -0.12 9.86 -12.58
N TYR A 151 0.62 10.96 -12.39
CA TYR A 151 0.49 12.18 -13.17
C TYR A 151 0.67 11.94 -14.67
N ILE A 152 1.75 11.23 -15.06
CA ILE A 152 2.01 10.90 -16.46
C ILE A 152 0.92 10.03 -17.06
N LEU A 153 0.45 9.01 -16.34
CA LEU A 153 -0.65 8.16 -16.81
C LEU A 153 -1.94 8.97 -17.01
N ILE A 154 -2.28 9.86 -16.07
CA ILE A 154 -3.44 10.75 -16.22
C ILE A 154 -3.30 11.62 -17.48
N ARG A 155 -2.17 12.28 -17.65
CA ARG A 155 -1.89 13.16 -18.79
C ARG A 155 -1.93 12.37 -20.10
N TYR A 156 -1.31 11.18 -20.15
CA TYR A 156 -1.29 10.33 -21.33
C TYR A 156 -2.71 9.96 -21.78
N TYR A 157 -3.53 9.44 -20.88
CA TYR A 157 -4.89 9.04 -21.22
C TYR A 157 -5.80 10.21 -21.56
N LEU A 158 -5.58 11.38 -20.97
CA LEU A 158 -6.35 12.57 -21.24
C LEU A 158 -6.03 13.20 -22.60
N GLU A 159 -4.76 13.17 -23.01
CA GLU A 159 -4.26 13.93 -24.18
C GLU A 159 -4.05 13.05 -25.42
N SER A 160 -3.86 11.75 -25.27
CA SER A 160 -3.58 10.82 -26.38
C SER A 160 -4.83 10.38 -27.16
N GLN A 161 -5.97 11.02 -26.95
CA GLN A 161 -7.27 10.69 -27.58
C GLN A 161 -7.75 9.23 -27.35
N GLN A 162 -7.13 8.48 -26.44
CA GLN A 162 -7.59 7.14 -26.06
C GLN A 162 -8.86 7.18 -25.20
N ILE A 163 -9.19 8.35 -24.68
CA ILE A 163 -10.42 8.58 -23.93
C ILE A 163 -11.36 9.36 -24.83
N LEU A 164 -12.56 8.77 -25.06
CA LEU A 164 -13.62 9.42 -25.83
C LEU A 164 -14.04 10.76 -25.19
N ASP A 165 -14.47 11.70 -26.02
CA ASP A 165 -15.04 12.97 -25.57
C ASP A 165 -16.06 12.76 -24.43
N ASN A 166 -16.02 13.64 -23.42
CA ASN A 166 -16.82 13.57 -22.19
C ASN A 166 -16.49 12.41 -21.22
N SER A 167 -15.39 11.68 -21.41
CA SER A 167 -14.96 10.66 -20.47
C SER A 167 -14.10 11.26 -19.36
N HIS A 168 -14.10 10.61 -18.19
CA HIS A 168 -13.40 11.09 -17.00
C HIS A 168 -12.37 10.08 -16.50
N ILE A 169 -11.38 10.59 -15.78
CA ILE A 169 -10.39 9.80 -15.05
C ILE A 169 -10.70 9.91 -13.55
N LEU A 170 -10.66 8.79 -12.84
CA LEU A 170 -10.85 8.71 -11.40
C LEU A 170 -9.57 8.28 -10.72
N LEU A 171 -8.98 9.17 -9.91
CA LEU A 171 -7.90 8.85 -8.99
C LEU A 171 -8.47 8.60 -7.61
N LEU A 172 -8.28 7.39 -7.08
CA LEU A 172 -8.73 6.96 -5.77
C LEU A 172 -7.57 6.93 -4.77
N VAL A 173 -7.75 7.62 -3.66
CA VAL A 173 -6.77 7.68 -2.56
C VAL A 173 -7.42 7.37 -1.22
N PRO A 174 -6.66 6.90 -0.20
CA PRO A 174 -7.23 6.48 1.08
C PRO A 174 -7.73 7.61 1.98
N ARG A 175 -7.25 8.84 1.82
CA ARG A 175 -7.50 9.94 2.77
C ARG A 175 -7.60 11.29 2.07
N SER A 176 -8.32 12.23 2.69
CA SER A 176 -8.45 13.61 2.20
C SER A 176 -7.11 14.34 2.10
N SER A 177 -6.19 14.12 3.04
CA SER A 177 -4.84 14.70 2.96
C SER A 177 -4.07 14.26 1.72
N LEU A 178 -4.28 13.04 1.23
CA LEU A 178 -3.67 12.57 -0.01
C LEU A 178 -4.37 13.13 -1.25
N VAL A 179 -5.66 13.48 -1.17
CA VAL A 179 -6.35 14.23 -2.25
C VAL A 179 -5.68 15.59 -2.45
N GLU A 180 -5.45 16.32 -1.35
CA GLU A 180 -4.78 17.62 -1.40
C GLU A 180 -3.33 17.49 -1.84
N GLN A 181 -2.60 16.49 -1.33
CA GLN A 181 -1.23 16.24 -1.73
C GLN A 181 -1.11 15.96 -3.24
N MET A 182 -1.93 15.06 -3.80
CA MET A 182 -1.90 14.77 -5.24
C MET A 182 -2.22 16.00 -6.07
N TYR A 183 -3.17 16.82 -5.62
CA TYR A 183 -3.52 18.08 -6.30
C TYR A 183 -2.33 19.04 -6.30
N THR A 184 -1.65 19.22 -5.17
CA THR A 184 -0.46 20.06 -5.05
C THR A 184 0.71 19.48 -5.85
N ASP A 185 0.98 18.17 -5.76
CA ASP A 185 2.03 17.52 -6.56
C ASP A 185 1.83 17.78 -8.06
N PHE A 186 0.58 17.69 -8.56
CA PHE A 186 0.28 17.95 -9.97
C PHE A 186 0.47 19.42 -10.35
N GLN A 187 0.17 20.35 -9.44
CA GLN A 187 0.44 21.77 -9.61
C GLN A 187 1.96 22.05 -9.67
N ASP A 188 2.72 21.40 -8.78
CA ASP A 188 4.19 21.51 -8.74
C ASP A 188 4.84 20.93 -10.01
N TYR A 189 4.17 19.98 -10.68
CA TYR A 189 4.56 19.48 -12.00
C TYR A 189 4.17 20.43 -13.15
N GLY A 190 3.69 21.63 -12.84
CA GLY A 190 3.36 22.66 -13.84
C GLY A 190 2.03 22.47 -14.55
N TRP A 191 1.09 21.68 -14.00
CA TRP A 191 -0.21 21.46 -14.62
C TRP A 191 -1.26 22.46 -14.12
N ASP A 192 -2.16 22.87 -15.02
CA ASP A 192 -3.33 23.69 -14.70
C ASP A 192 -4.42 22.86 -14.00
N VAL A 193 -4.15 22.51 -12.74
CA VAL A 193 -5.05 21.69 -11.94
C VAL A 193 -6.41 22.34 -11.68
N GLU A 194 -6.46 23.69 -11.71
CA GLU A 194 -7.71 24.41 -11.50
C GLU A 194 -8.73 24.16 -12.61
N ASN A 195 -8.30 23.98 -13.84
CA ASN A 195 -9.19 23.70 -14.96
C ASN A 195 -9.43 22.20 -15.18
N TYR A 196 -8.47 21.35 -14.82
CA TYR A 196 -8.54 19.90 -15.12
C TYR A 196 -8.94 19.02 -13.94
N CYS A 197 -8.65 19.38 -12.69
CA CYS A 197 -8.80 18.51 -11.54
C CYS A 197 -9.93 18.96 -10.60
N HIS A 198 -10.73 18.00 -10.14
CA HIS A 198 -11.74 18.18 -9.10
C HIS A 198 -11.47 17.28 -7.91
N ARG A 199 -11.48 17.88 -6.71
CA ARG A 199 -11.21 17.19 -5.43
C ARG A 199 -12.50 16.76 -4.76
N ILE A 200 -12.64 15.46 -4.43
CA ILE A 200 -13.84 14.88 -3.83
C ILE A 200 -13.50 14.22 -2.48
N TYR A 201 -13.91 14.84 -1.39
CA TYR A 201 -13.87 14.29 -0.03
C TYR A 201 -15.00 14.90 0.82
N ALA A 202 -15.06 14.61 2.14
CA ALA A 202 -16.11 15.11 3.01
C ALA A 202 -16.26 16.64 2.91
N GLY A 203 -17.48 17.12 2.64
CA GLY A 203 -17.81 18.54 2.49
C GLY A 203 -17.53 19.13 1.10
N LYS A 204 -17.08 18.34 0.10
CA LYS A 204 -16.89 18.77 -1.28
C LYS A 204 -17.94 18.13 -2.21
N ASP A 205 -18.23 18.83 -3.32
CA ASP A 205 -19.14 18.32 -4.35
C ASP A 205 -18.63 17.00 -4.94
N LYS A 206 -19.56 16.06 -5.16
CA LYS A 206 -19.26 14.74 -5.70
C LYS A 206 -19.30 14.66 -7.23
N THR A 207 -19.68 15.75 -7.88
CA THR A 207 -19.81 15.87 -9.34
C THR A 207 -19.12 17.12 -9.83
N SER A 208 -18.51 17.03 -11.00
CA SER A 208 -17.88 18.16 -11.69
C SER A 208 -17.76 17.83 -13.18
N PRO A 209 -17.79 18.83 -14.08
CA PRO A 209 -17.47 18.65 -15.48
C PRO A 209 -15.98 18.47 -15.75
N LYS A 210 -15.10 18.77 -14.79
CA LYS A 210 -13.64 18.62 -14.95
C LYS A 210 -13.28 17.16 -15.25
N PRO A 211 -12.34 16.88 -16.16
CA PRO A 211 -12.09 15.52 -16.64
C PRO A 211 -11.40 14.62 -15.62
N VAL A 212 -10.73 15.15 -14.61
CA VAL A 212 -10.01 14.36 -13.60
C VAL A 212 -10.60 14.58 -12.22
N HIS A 213 -11.07 13.50 -11.62
CA HIS A 213 -11.59 13.48 -10.25
C HIS A 213 -10.60 12.80 -9.31
N ILE A 214 -10.10 13.52 -8.31
CA ILE A 214 -9.26 12.99 -7.23
C ILE A 214 -10.15 12.80 -6.01
N SER A 215 -10.37 11.55 -5.59
CA SER A 215 -11.39 11.23 -4.60
C SER A 215 -10.89 10.27 -3.52
N THR A 216 -11.41 10.42 -2.30
CA THR A 216 -11.40 9.31 -1.37
C THR A 216 -12.51 8.33 -1.73
N TRP A 217 -12.25 7.02 -1.63
CA TRP A 217 -13.30 6.02 -1.95
C TRP A 217 -14.51 6.08 -1.00
N GLN A 218 -14.30 6.49 0.26
CA GLN A 218 -15.38 6.65 1.24
C GLN A 218 -16.40 7.69 0.82
N SER A 219 -16.00 8.69 0.05
CA SER A 219 -16.88 9.77 -0.38
C SER A 219 -17.83 9.37 -1.51
N ILE A 220 -17.47 8.38 -2.33
CA ILE A 220 -18.21 8.08 -3.57
C ILE A 220 -18.76 6.65 -3.68
N TYR A 221 -18.34 5.68 -2.83
CA TYR A 221 -18.72 4.26 -2.99
C TYR A 221 -20.24 4.01 -2.95
N GLN A 222 -21.00 4.87 -2.26
CA GLN A 222 -22.45 4.76 -2.17
C GLN A 222 -23.19 5.29 -3.40
N LEU A 223 -22.51 6.06 -4.27
CA LEU A 223 -23.12 6.60 -5.48
C LEU A 223 -23.62 5.48 -6.41
N PRO A 224 -24.68 5.73 -7.20
CA PRO A 224 -25.26 4.72 -8.09
C PRO A 224 -24.27 4.29 -9.18
N LYS A 225 -24.48 3.09 -9.78
CA LYS A 225 -23.64 2.55 -10.86
C LYS A 225 -23.48 3.55 -12.01
N LYS A 226 -24.54 4.25 -12.39
CA LYS A 226 -24.56 5.26 -13.47
C LYS A 226 -23.51 6.36 -13.27
N HIS A 227 -23.18 6.71 -12.00
CA HIS A 227 -22.13 7.70 -11.70
C HIS A 227 -20.74 7.25 -12.18
N PHE A 228 -20.49 5.94 -12.20
CA PHE A 228 -19.18 5.38 -12.55
C PHE A 228 -19.02 5.10 -14.06
N GLU A 229 -20.08 5.15 -14.86
CA GLU A 229 -20.05 4.85 -16.30
C GLU A 229 -19.22 5.86 -17.11
N LYS A 230 -19.10 7.10 -16.62
CA LYS A 230 -18.28 8.14 -17.23
C LYS A 230 -16.77 7.92 -17.10
N TYR A 231 -16.34 7.12 -16.13
CA TYR A 231 -14.90 6.90 -15.91
C TYR A 231 -14.40 5.80 -16.84
N LYS A 232 -13.40 6.14 -17.65
CA LYS A 232 -12.72 5.18 -18.54
C LYS A 232 -11.34 4.76 -18.00
N VAL A 233 -10.79 5.56 -17.09
CA VAL A 233 -9.56 5.24 -16.37
C VAL A 233 -9.81 5.35 -14.87
N ILE A 234 -9.43 4.32 -14.13
CA ILE A 234 -9.36 4.35 -12.67
C ILE A 234 -7.94 4.07 -12.24
N ILE A 235 -7.38 4.97 -11.44
CA ILE A 235 -6.08 4.81 -10.82
C ILE A 235 -6.29 4.75 -9.30
N GLY A 236 -5.77 3.72 -8.65
CA GLY A 236 -5.80 3.61 -7.20
C GLY A 236 -4.41 3.79 -6.62
N ASP A 237 -4.24 4.74 -5.70
CA ASP A 237 -3.02 4.83 -4.91
C ASP A 237 -3.20 4.08 -3.58
N GLU A 238 -2.13 3.49 -3.07
CA GLU A 238 -2.09 2.65 -1.88
C GLU A 238 -3.12 1.49 -1.93
N VAL A 239 -3.15 0.79 -3.07
CA VAL A 239 -4.14 -0.28 -3.34
C VAL A 239 -4.09 -1.45 -2.36
N HIS A 240 -3.02 -1.62 -1.58
CA HIS A 240 -2.99 -2.60 -0.50
C HIS A 240 -4.10 -2.37 0.55
N THR A 241 -4.66 -1.16 0.62
CA THR A 241 -5.81 -0.84 1.48
C THR A 241 -7.16 -1.21 0.86
N PHE A 242 -7.18 -1.69 -0.39
CA PHE A 242 -8.37 -2.05 -1.17
C PHE A 242 -9.13 -3.32 -0.68
N ALA A 243 -8.72 -3.93 0.41
CA ALA A 243 -9.54 -4.96 1.09
C ALA A 243 -10.88 -4.43 1.60
N ALA A 244 -11.03 -3.08 1.74
CA ALA A 244 -12.24 -2.45 2.22
C ALA A 244 -13.43 -2.68 1.25
N LYS A 245 -14.59 -3.03 1.83
CA LYS A 245 -15.84 -3.26 1.10
C LYS A 245 -16.21 -2.09 0.17
N SER A 246 -15.98 -0.85 0.61
CA SER A 246 -16.32 0.36 -0.15
C SER A 246 -15.58 0.45 -1.47
N LEU A 247 -14.31 0.07 -1.47
CA LEU A 247 -13.47 0.16 -2.65
C LEU A 247 -13.79 -0.93 -3.67
N LYS A 248 -14.00 -2.18 -3.20
CA LYS A 248 -14.53 -3.26 -4.04
C LYS A 248 -15.86 -2.84 -4.69
N THR A 249 -16.74 -2.17 -3.93
CA THR A 249 -18.01 -1.67 -4.45
C THR A 249 -17.84 -0.70 -5.62
N ILE A 250 -16.89 0.23 -5.54
CA ILE A 250 -16.57 1.14 -6.66
C ILE A 250 -16.13 0.34 -7.88
N MET A 251 -15.19 -0.58 -7.70
CA MET A 251 -14.63 -1.39 -8.80
C MET A 251 -15.71 -2.24 -9.48
N HIS A 252 -16.64 -2.84 -8.70
CA HIS A 252 -17.76 -3.61 -9.23
C HIS A 252 -18.78 -2.75 -10.00
N LYS A 253 -18.94 -1.48 -9.62
CA LYS A 253 -19.81 -0.54 -10.33
C LYS A 253 -19.19 0.00 -11.62
N SER A 254 -17.86 -0.10 -11.77
CA SER A 254 -17.09 0.45 -12.89
C SER A 254 -16.98 -0.55 -14.05
N THR A 255 -18.13 -1.03 -14.54
CA THR A 255 -18.24 -2.08 -15.58
C THR A 255 -17.88 -1.60 -16.99
N SER A 256 -17.78 -0.28 -17.21
CA SER A 256 -17.42 0.35 -18.50
C SER A 256 -16.08 1.05 -18.44
N CYS A 257 -15.19 0.61 -17.55
CA CYS A 257 -13.86 1.19 -17.32
C CYS A 257 -12.77 0.20 -17.77
N PRO A 258 -12.22 0.36 -18.98
CA PRO A 258 -11.25 -0.59 -19.54
C PRO A 258 -9.84 -0.45 -18.93
N TYR A 259 -9.48 0.73 -18.43
CA TYR A 259 -8.13 1.03 -17.93
C TYR A 259 -8.13 1.16 -16.41
N LYS A 260 -7.40 0.27 -15.74
CA LYS A 260 -7.37 0.22 -14.26
C LYS A 260 -5.95 -0.01 -13.75
N PHE A 261 -5.41 0.97 -13.02
CA PHE A 261 -4.05 0.93 -12.50
C PHE A 261 -4.05 1.02 -10.99
N GLY A 262 -3.37 0.08 -10.34
CA GLY A 262 -3.13 0.11 -8.92
C GLY A 262 -1.68 0.46 -8.61
N LEU A 263 -1.43 1.37 -7.68
CA LEU A 263 -0.09 1.68 -7.20
C LEU A 263 0.00 1.41 -5.70
N THR A 264 1.11 0.85 -5.26
CA THR A 264 1.35 0.62 -3.82
C THR A 264 2.83 0.52 -3.52
N GLY A 265 3.22 0.86 -2.30
CA GLY A 265 4.58 0.63 -1.80
C GLY A 265 4.87 -0.82 -1.46
N THR A 266 3.85 -1.54 -1.04
CA THR A 266 3.95 -2.93 -0.57
C THR A 266 2.64 -3.66 -0.83
N LEU A 267 2.72 -4.96 -1.03
CA LEU A 267 1.54 -5.85 -1.02
C LEU A 267 1.55 -6.68 0.27
N ASP A 268 0.37 -7.06 0.73
CA ASP A 268 0.21 -7.96 1.89
C ASP A 268 0.60 -9.38 1.50
N ASP A 269 1.11 -10.17 2.43
CA ASP A 269 1.53 -11.56 2.20
C ASP A 269 0.33 -12.54 2.07
N ALA A 270 -0.90 -12.07 2.27
CA ALA A 270 -2.09 -12.91 2.16
C ALA A 270 -2.47 -13.15 0.69
N GLU A 271 -2.31 -14.37 0.20
CA GLU A 271 -2.59 -14.78 -1.18
C GLU A 271 -4.00 -14.40 -1.65
N SER A 272 -5.01 -14.61 -0.81
CA SER A 272 -6.40 -14.24 -1.14
C SER A 272 -6.57 -12.75 -1.37
N HIS A 273 -5.83 -11.91 -0.66
CA HIS A 273 -5.86 -10.47 -0.84
C HIS A 273 -5.17 -10.03 -2.13
N HIS A 274 -4.03 -10.64 -2.44
CA HIS A 274 -3.30 -10.46 -3.70
C HIS A 274 -4.19 -10.73 -4.91
N LEU A 275 -4.82 -11.91 -4.94
CA LEU A 275 -5.66 -12.33 -6.08
C LEU A 275 -6.91 -11.46 -6.25
N VAL A 276 -7.48 -10.91 -5.16
CA VAL A 276 -8.56 -9.92 -5.29
C VAL A 276 -8.07 -8.65 -5.99
N LEU A 277 -6.89 -8.16 -5.63
CA LEU A 277 -6.32 -6.96 -6.25
C LEU A 277 -5.96 -7.21 -7.72
N GLU A 278 -5.30 -8.34 -8.02
CA GLU A 278 -4.98 -8.72 -9.40
C GLU A 278 -6.26 -8.90 -10.24
N GLY A 279 -7.29 -9.49 -9.66
CA GLY A 279 -8.59 -9.62 -10.31
C GLY A 279 -9.19 -8.27 -10.72
N LEU A 280 -9.06 -7.27 -9.89
CA LEU A 280 -9.63 -5.94 -10.12
C LEU A 280 -8.76 -5.04 -11.02
N PHE A 281 -7.44 -5.11 -10.87
CA PHE A 281 -6.51 -4.21 -11.56
C PHE A 281 -5.68 -4.90 -12.66
N GLY A 282 -5.41 -6.19 -12.59
CA GLY A 282 -4.51 -6.92 -13.47
C GLY A 282 -3.23 -7.38 -12.75
N SER A 283 -2.29 -7.94 -13.50
CA SER A 283 -1.06 -8.53 -12.99
C SER A 283 -0.16 -7.53 -12.24
N VAL A 284 0.66 -8.06 -11.34
CA VAL A 284 1.59 -7.27 -10.52
C VAL A 284 2.92 -7.07 -11.27
N LYS A 285 3.36 -5.82 -11.38
CA LYS A 285 4.70 -5.42 -11.84
C LYS A 285 5.48 -4.82 -10.67
N LYS A 286 6.56 -5.45 -10.27
CA LYS A 286 7.54 -4.84 -9.37
C LYS A 286 8.37 -3.83 -10.17
N VAL A 287 8.25 -2.56 -9.82
CA VAL A 287 8.85 -1.43 -10.56
C VAL A 287 10.32 -1.24 -10.16
N THR A 288 10.57 -1.15 -8.86
CA THR A 288 11.91 -1.01 -8.28
C THR A 288 11.90 -1.48 -6.82
N THR A 289 13.07 -1.60 -6.20
CA THR A 289 13.22 -1.94 -4.79
C THR A 289 13.81 -0.77 -4.01
N THR A 290 13.65 -0.77 -2.68
CA THR A 290 14.29 0.23 -1.81
C THR A 290 15.80 0.17 -1.95
N LYS A 291 16.37 -1.04 -2.05
CA LYS A 291 17.82 -1.24 -2.25
C LYS A 291 18.31 -0.60 -3.54
N GLN A 292 17.63 -0.85 -4.67
CA GLN A 292 17.98 -0.22 -5.95
C GLN A 292 17.95 1.32 -5.89
N LEU A 293 16.99 1.90 -5.16
CA LEU A 293 16.94 3.36 -4.98
C LEU A 293 18.09 3.89 -4.13
N ILE A 294 18.51 3.14 -3.10
CA ILE A 294 19.68 3.46 -2.28
C ILE A 294 20.96 3.39 -3.14
N ASP A 295 21.18 2.29 -3.83
CA ASP A 295 22.37 2.05 -4.65
C ASP A 295 22.50 3.11 -5.78
N ALA A 296 21.37 3.56 -6.33
CA ALA A 296 21.29 4.65 -7.30
C ALA A 296 21.39 6.05 -6.66
N LYS A 297 21.60 6.16 -5.33
CA LYS A 297 21.66 7.43 -4.56
C LYS A 297 20.43 8.35 -4.74
N GLN A 298 19.29 7.74 -5.02
CA GLN A 298 18.02 8.46 -5.18
C GLN A 298 17.30 8.70 -3.85
N ILE A 299 17.66 7.93 -2.85
CA ILE A 299 17.26 8.08 -1.45
C ILE A 299 18.49 7.92 -0.55
N SER A 300 18.37 8.31 0.71
CA SER A 300 19.47 8.22 1.68
C SER A 300 19.81 6.76 1.98
N ASP A 301 21.07 6.51 2.30
CA ASP A 301 21.51 5.21 2.82
C ASP A 301 20.75 4.87 4.12
N LEU A 302 20.59 3.58 4.39
CA LEU A 302 19.95 3.07 5.60
C LEU A 302 20.89 2.19 6.40
N LYS A 303 21.02 2.48 7.69
CA LYS A 303 21.65 1.58 8.68
C LYS A 303 20.61 1.17 9.71
N ILE A 304 20.46 -0.12 9.94
CA ILE A 304 19.52 -0.66 10.94
C ILE A 304 20.32 -1.24 12.10
N MET A 305 19.99 -0.80 13.31
CA MET A 305 20.50 -1.36 14.55
C MET A 305 19.34 -2.02 15.32
N GLY A 306 19.32 -3.33 15.34
CA GLY A 306 18.42 -4.11 16.19
C GLY A 306 18.94 -4.14 17.61
N ILE A 307 18.19 -3.57 18.55
CA ILE A 307 18.54 -3.53 19.97
C ILE A 307 17.68 -4.56 20.71
N VAL A 308 18.27 -5.69 21.08
CA VAL A 308 17.57 -6.74 21.84
C VAL A 308 17.83 -6.54 23.31
N LEU A 309 16.76 -6.18 24.03
CA LEU A 309 16.79 -5.99 25.48
C LEU A 309 16.57 -7.32 26.18
N THR A 310 17.46 -7.68 27.08
CA THR A 310 17.33 -8.86 27.94
C THR A 310 17.07 -8.45 29.38
N TYR A 311 16.30 -9.24 30.09
CA TYR A 311 15.78 -8.94 31.42
C TYR A 311 16.34 -9.89 32.47
N SER A 312 16.21 -9.54 33.75
CA SER A 312 16.57 -10.43 34.83
C SER A 312 15.64 -11.66 34.86
N ASP A 313 16.09 -12.76 35.48
CA ASP A 313 15.29 -14.01 35.51
C ASP A 313 13.93 -13.83 36.21
N LYS A 314 13.82 -12.86 37.12
CA LYS A 314 12.55 -12.53 37.82
C LYS A 314 11.50 -11.95 36.86
N GLU A 315 11.92 -11.27 35.82
CA GLU A 315 11.07 -10.66 34.80
C GLU A 315 10.79 -11.58 33.62
N CYS A 316 11.59 -12.65 33.47
CA CYS A 316 11.47 -13.65 32.38
C CYS A 316 10.34 -14.66 32.63
N ILE A 317 9.12 -14.20 32.95
CA ILE A 317 7.93 -15.02 33.11
C ILE A 317 7.11 -15.06 31.83
N ILE A 318 6.33 -16.14 31.66
CA ILE A 318 5.41 -16.28 30.53
C ILE A 318 4.23 -15.33 30.72
N ARG A 319 3.97 -14.51 29.71
CA ARG A 319 2.85 -13.57 29.64
C ARG A 319 2.05 -13.77 28.37
N ASP A 320 0.77 -13.46 28.42
CA ASP A 320 0.03 -13.28 27.19
C ASP A 320 0.50 -12.00 26.46
N TYR A 321 0.01 -11.79 25.22
CA TYR A 321 0.47 -10.65 24.43
C TYR A 321 0.18 -9.29 25.08
N ASN A 322 -0.99 -9.13 25.71
CA ASN A 322 -1.40 -7.85 26.31
C ASN A 322 -0.61 -7.57 27.60
N GLU A 323 -0.37 -8.60 28.39
CA GLU A 323 0.46 -8.53 29.60
C GLU A 323 1.90 -8.19 29.24
N GLU A 324 2.44 -8.80 28.18
CA GLU A 324 3.78 -8.52 27.69
C GLU A 324 3.91 -7.06 27.21
N ILE A 325 2.95 -6.57 26.42
CA ILE A 325 2.91 -5.18 25.98
C ILE A 325 2.79 -4.22 27.16
N LYS A 326 1.92 -4.51 28.14
CA LYS A 326 1.79 -3.71 29.34
C LYS A 326 3.11 -3.64 30.09
N PHE A 327 3.76 -4.78 30.32
CA PHE A 327 5.02 -4.84 31.02
C PHE A 327 6.10 -3.97 30.35
N ILE A 328 6.36 -4.16 29.06
CA ILE A 328 7.42 -3.43 28.33
C ILE A 328 7.14 -1.92 28.25
N THR A 329 5.88 -1.51 28.19
CA THR A 329 5.51 -0.08 28.13
C THR A 329 5.59 0.61 29.49
N GLU A 330 5.44 -0.11 30.59
CA GLU A 330 5.52 0.40 31.96
C GLU A 330 6.91 0.23 32.60
N PHE A 331 7.82 -0.57 32.00
CA PHE A 331 9.11 -0.90 32.59
C PHE A 331 10.10 0.30 32.57
N PRO A 332 10.49 0.86 33.76
CA PRO A 332 11.20 2.13 33.81
C PRO A 332 12.57 2.11 33.15
N GLN A 333 13.35 1.03 33.31
CA GLN A 333 14.71 0.91 32.76
C GLN A 333 14.66 0.92 31.21
N ARG A 334 13.66 0.27 30.63
CA ARG A 334 13.43 0.28 29.18
C ARG A 334 13.09 1.70 28.65
N ASN A 335 12.18 2.37 29.32
CA ASN A 335 11.78 3.72 28.95
C ASN A 335 12.91 4.73 29.11
N ASN A 336 13.73 4.58 30.18
CA ASN A 336 14.93 5.36 30.38
C ASN A 336 15.99 5.10 29.31
N LEU A 337 16.16 3.86 28.85
CA LEU A 337 17.07 3.53 27.74
C LEU A 337 16.60 4.23 26.45
N ILE A 338 15.31 4.17 26.12
CA ILE A 338 14.74 4.86 24.95
C ILE A 338 14.96 6.37 25.05
N ARG A 339 14.69 6.98 26.20
CA ARG A 339 14.96 8.39 26.46
C ARG A 339 16.44 8.72 26.25
N ASN A 340 17.35 7.98 26.88
CA ASN A 340 18.78 8.24 26.77
C ASN A 340 19.26 8.12 25.34
N LEU A 341 18.82 7.09 24.61
CA LEU A 341 19.11 6.94 23.18
C LEU A 341 18.64 8.17 22.38
N CYS A 342 17.42 8.68 22.65
CA CYS A 342 16.93 9.90 21.98
C CYS A 342 17.79 11.13 22.26
N ILE A 343 18.28 11.28 23.49
CA ILE A 343 19.09 12.43 23.91
C ILE A 343 20.51 12.37 23.30
N ASP A 344 21.09 11.17 23.25
CA ASP A 344 22.46 10.97 22.73
C ASP A 344 22.53 11.10 21.19
N LEU A 345 21.44 10.82 20.49
CA LEU A 345 21.38 10.93 19.04
C LEU A 345 21.35 12.39 18.59
N LYS A 346 22.18 12.72 17.61
CA LYS A 346 22.18 14.01 16.91
C LYS A 346 21.29 13.95 15.67
N GLY A 347 20.68 15.09 15.36
CA GLY A 347 19.79 15.24 14.22
C GLY A 347 18.33 14.92 14.56
N ASN A 348 17.43 15.30 13.64
CA ASN A 348 16.00 15.08 13.83
C ASN A 348 15.70 13.61 14.06
N THR A 349 15.09 13.31 15.20
CA THR A 349 14.83 11.97 15.70
C THR A 349 13.34 11.72 15.82
N LEU A 350 12.87 10.62 15.24
CA LEU A 350 11.47 10.17 15.31
C LEU A 350 11.37 8.94 16.21
N VAL A 351 10.52 9.00 17.21
CA VAL A 351 10.20 7.88 18.11
C VAL A 351 8.80 7.37 17.81
N LEU A 352 8.68 6.12 17.38
CA LEU A 352 7.40 5.53 17.00
C LEU A 352 6.84 4.62 18.09
N PHE A 353 5.60 4.91 18.52
CA PHE A 353 4.88 4.15 19.53
C PHE A 353 3.54 3.60 19.04
N SER A 354 3.02 2.58 19.73
CA SER A 354 1.72 1.97 19.45
C SER A 354 0.61 2.42 20.39
N LEU A 355 0.88 2.53 21.69
CA LEU A 355 -0.09 2.91 22.73
C LEU A 355 0.07 4.38 23.13
N ILE A 356 -1.01 5.15 23.11
CA ILE A 356 -0.99 6.60 23.40
C ILE A 356 -0.38 6.88 24.77
N LYS A 357 -0.79 6.17 25.81
CA LYS A 357 -0.23 6.34 27.18
C LYS A 357 1.27 6.13 27.24
N HIS A 358 1.79 5.14 26.49
CA HIS A 358 3.25 4.92 26.38
C HIS A 358 3.95 6.07 25.64
N GLY A 359 3.33 6.56 24.57
CA GLY A 359 3.84 7.71 23.83
C GLY A 359 3.90 8.98 24.68
N GLU A 360 2.85 9.25 25.48
CA GLU A 360 2.80 10.37 26.43
C GLU A 360 3.90 10.26 27.48
N LEU A 361 4.09 9.08 28.08
CA LEU A 361 5.16 8.82 29.04
C LEU A 361 6.55 9.05 28.42
N LEU A 362 6.81 8.50 27.23
CA LEU A 362 8.08 8.70 26.54
C LEU A 362 8.33 10.18 26.21
N HIS A 363 7.29 10.88 25.71
CA HIS A 363 7.40 12.30 25.41
C HIS A 363 7.73 13.12 26.65
N GLN A 364 7.08 12.86 27.79
CA GLN A 364 7.37 13.52 29.06
C GLN A 364 8.83 13.28 29.49
N LEU A 365 9.28 12.01 29.55
CA LEU A 365 10.63 11.65 29.95
C LEU A 365 11.71 12.27 29.04
N ILE A 366 11.45 12.33 27.73
CA ILE A 366 12.35 12.94 26.75
C ILE A 366 12.40 14.46 26.96
N LYS A 367 11.22 15.10 27.08
CA LYS A 367 11.10 16.53 27.26
C LYS A 367 11.85 17.03 28.52
N GLU A 368 11.77 16.29 29.63
CA GLU A 368 12.47 16.61 30.89
C GLU A 368 13.99 16.63 30.75
N LYS A 369 14.56 15.93 29.76
CA LYS A 369 16.01 15.79 29.57
C LYS A 369 16.52 16.34 28.23
N SER A 370 15.65 16.88 27.39
CA SER A 370 16.00 17.34 26.04
C SER A 370 16.71 18.70 26.00
N ASN A 371 16.85 19.38 27.15
CA ASN A 371 17.40 20.73 27.25
C ASN A 371 16.70 21.69 26.23
N ASP A 372 17.44 22.32 25.34
CA ASP A 372 16.92 23.26 24.35
C ASP A 372 16.38 22.62 23.06
N ARG A 373 16.41 21.27 22.96
CA ARG A 373 15.88 20.56 21.79
C ARG A 373 14.36 20.62 21.76
N LYS A 374 13.79 21.03 20.61
CA LYS A 374 12.35 21.05 20.42
C LYS A 374 11.81 19.61 20.40
N THR A 375 10.78 19.36 21.20
CA THR A 375 10.12 18.06 21.29
C THR A 375 8.64 18.20 20.94
N PHE A 376 8.14 17.27 20.12
CA PHE A 376 6.74 17.28 19.65
C PHE A 376 6.08 15.93 19.93
N PHE A 377 4.78 15.97 20.25
CA PHE A 377 3.94 14.78 20.41
C PHE A 377 2.82 14.76 19.39
N VAL A 378 2.73 13.67 18.58
CA VAL A 378 1.78 13.58 17.47
C VAL A 378 1.07 12.22 17.48
N TYR A 379 -0.25 12.23 17.55
CA TYR A 379 -1.06 11.00 17.55
C TYR A 379 -2.36 11.18 16.75
N GLY A 380 -3.23 10.15 16.74
CA GLY A 380 -4.49 10.17 15.97
C GLY A 380 -5.42 11.34 16.26
N GLY A 381 -5.42 11.84 17.50
CA GLY A 381 -6.22 12.99 17.93
C GLY A 381 -5.63 14.36 17.55
N THR A 382 -4.37 14.45 17.13
CA THR A 382 -3.79 15.71 16.65
C THR A 382 -4.45 16.09 15.32
N ASP A 383 -4.96 17.31 15.19
CA ASP A 383 -5.59 17.81 13.97
C ASP A 383 -4.58 17.99 12.81
N SER A 384 -5.09 18.08 11.59
CA SER A 384 -4.26 18.14 10.40
C SER A 384 -3.42 19.41 10.29
N GLU A 385 -3.94 20.56 10.76
CA GLU A 385 -3.23 21.84 10.72
C GLU A 385 -2.04 21.84 11.68
N THR A 386 -2.25 21.35 12.91
CA THR A 386 -1.17 21.19 13.90
C THR A 386 -0.08 20.22 13.41
N ARG A 387 -0.45 19.12 12.77
CA ARG A 387 0.52 18.18 12.18
C ARG A 387 1.38 18.86 11.10
N GLU A 388 0.75 19.67 10.26
CA GLU A 388 1.45 20.37 9.18
C GLU A 388 2.38 21.46 9.74
N LYS A 389 1.97 22.20 10.77
CA LYS A 389 2.83 23.16 11.48
C LYS A 389 4.05 22.45 12.10
N ILE A 390 3.85 21.33 12.80
CA ILE A 390 4.96 20.54 13.37
C ILE A 390 5.90 20.06 12.26
N ARG A 391 5.36 19.55 11.14
CA ARG A 391 6.15 19.15 9.98
C ARG A 391 7.05 20.27 9.49
N GLY A 392 6.48 21.46 9.24
CA GLY A 392 7.21 22.62 8.78
C GLY A 392 8.34 23.04 9.74
N ILE A 393 8.06 23.02 11.05
CA ILE A 393 9.08 23.34 12.06
C ILE A 393 10.20 22.30 12.03
N VAL A 394 9.89 20.99 12.05
CA VAL A 394 10.91 19.93 12.06
C VAL A 394 11.74 19.92 10.79
N GLU A 395 11.17 20.29 9.63
CA GLU A 395 11.92 20.40 8.38
C GLU A 395 12.94 21.54 8.38
N SER A 396 12.66 22.64 9.10
CA SER A 396 13.59 23.76 9.27
C SER A 396 14.61 23.56 10.40
N GLU A 397 14.31 22.65 11.35
CA GLU A 397 15.22 22.33 12.46
C GLU A 397 16.20 21.21 12.08
N GLN A 398 17.35 21.21 12.74
CA GLN A 398 18.37 20.18 12.52
C GLN A 398 18.49 19.18 13.65
N ASP A 399 17.91 19.46 14.82
CA ASP A 399 18.06 18.61 16.01
C ASP A 399 16.79 18.65 16.88
N SER A 400 15.66 18.17 16.34
CA SER A 400 14.39 18.06 17.03
C SER A 400 14.00 16.60 17.31
N ILE A 401 13.08 16.38 18.26
CA ILE A 401 12.57 15.05 18.57
C ILE A 401 11.05 15.04 18.37
N VAL A 402 10.56 14.07 17.59
CA VAL A 402 9.14 13.85 17.36
C VAL A 402 8.74 12.49 17.93
N VAL A 403 7.85 12.47 18.90
CA VAL A 403 7.26 11.25 19.45
C VAL A 403 5.89 11.06 18.77
N ALA A 404 5.77 10.07 17.89
CA ALA A 404 4.59 9.90 17.05
C ALA A 404 4.03 8.48 17.07
N SER A 405 2.70 8.36 16.90
CA SER A 405 2.11 7.02 16.72
C SER A 405 2.39 6.46 15.32
N PHE A 406 2.63 5.13 15.22
CA PHE A 406 2.81 4.43 13.93
C PHE A 406 1.69 4.75 12.94
N GLY A 407 0.44 4.83 13.42
CA GLY A 407 -0.72 5.09 12.56
C GLY A 407 -0.68 6.45 11.88
N VAL A 408 -0.27 7.48 12.59
CA VAL A 408 -0.19 8.85 12.05
C VAL A 408 1.01 9.00 11.14
N PHE A 409 2.16 8.50 11.56
CA PHE A 409 3.38 8.66 10.78
C PHE A 409 3.34 7.87 9.46
N SER A 410 2.83 6.63 9.48
CA SER A 410 2.72 5.82 8.26
C SER A 410 1.78 6.41 7.20
N THR A 411 0.92 7.36 7.55
CA THR A 411 -0.20 7.79 6.69
C THR A 411 -0.35 9.30 6.47
N GLY A 412 0.46 10.17 7.11
CA GLY A 412 0.15 11.61 7.02
C GLY A 412 1.27 12.59 7.31
N VAL A 413 2.31 12.22 8.03
CA VAL A 413 3.41 13.14 8.33
C VAL A 413 4.59 12.85 7.40
N ASN A 414 4.92 13.81 6.54
CA ASN A 414 5.99 13.68 5.57
C ASN A 414 7.15 14.62 5.92
N ILE A 415 8.05 14.15 6.78
CA ILE A 415 9.26 14.90 7.16
C ILE A 415 10.44 14.37 6.35
N ARG A 416 11.09 15.21 5.54
CA ARG A 416 12.25 14.83 4.72
C ARG A 416 13.55 14.80 5.53
N ASN A 417 13.68 15.71 6.48
CA ASN A 417 14.89 15.91 7.29
C ASN A 417 14.89 15.02 8.55
N LEU A 418 14.67 13.69 8.40
CA LEU A 418 14.75 12.72 9.49
C LEU A 418 16.08 11.97 9.43
N HIS A 419 16.87 12.06 10.49
CA HIS A 419 18.16 11.37 10.63
C HIS A 419 18.03 10.03 11.34
N ASN A 420 17.20 9.98 12.38
CA ASN A 420 17.04 8.79 13.22
C ASN A 420 15.56 8.41 13.37
N ILE A 421 15.30 7.11 13.33
CA ILE A 421 13.98 6.52 13.62
C ILE A 421 14.18 5.50 14.73
N ILE A 422 13.34 5.55 15.77
CA ILE A 422 13.34 4.59 16.87
C ILE A 422 12.00 3.87 16.90
N PHE A 423 12.00 2.56 16.72
CA PHE A 423 10.81 1.73 16.95
C PHE A 423 10.72 1.40 18.45
N ALA A 424 10.02 2.24 19.20
CA ALA A 424 9.85 2.09 20.65
C ALA A 424 8.83 1.00 21.05
N SER A 425 7.98 0.57 20.12
CA SER A 425 6.98 -0.47 20.34
C SER A 425 7.14 -1.62 19.34
N PRO A 426 6.90 -2.90 19.75
CA PRO A 426 7.00 -4.06 18.87
C PRO A 426 5.83 -4.06 17.87
N TYR A 427 6.12 -3.78 16.62
CA TYR A 427 5.14 -3.76 15.54
C TYR A 427 5.48 -4.80 14.48
N LYS A 428 4.51 -5.68 14.13
CA LYS A 428 4.73 -6.79 13.17
C LYS A 428 4.34 -6.47 11.72
N SER A 429 3.54 -5.42 11.48
CA SER A 429 3.02 -5.14 10.15
C SER A 429 4.13 -4.74 9.17
N ARG A 430 4.37 -5.58 8.15
CA ARG A 430 5.32 -5.32 7.06
C ARG A 430 5.06 -3.96 6.40
N ILE A 431 3.83 -3.70 6.03
CA ILE A 431 3.43 -2.47 5.33
C ILE A 431 3.83 -1.23 6.13
N ARG A 432 3.46 -1.18 7.42
CA ARG A 432 3.74 0.00 8.25
C ARG A 432 5.22 0.17 8.56
N ASN A 433 5.95 -0.92 8.76
CA ASN A 433 7.39 -0.87 8.96
C ASN A 433 8.09 -0.29 7.72
N LEU A 434 7.82 -0.82 6.53
CA LEU A 434 8.41 -0.34 5.28
C LEU A 434 7.99 1.10 4.94
N GLN A 435 6.73 1.48 5.18
CA GLN A 435 6.30 2.87 5.00
C GLN A 435 7.01 3.83 5.94
N SER A 436 7.22 3.43 7.21
CA SER A 436 7.94 4.26 8.19
C SER A 436 9.41 4.41 7.82
N ILE A 437 10.07 3.32 7.44
CA ILE A 437 11.47 3.33 6.96
C ILE A 437 11.57 4.21 5.71
N GLY A 438 10.76 3.95 4.69
CA GLY A 438 10.81 4.66 3.42
C GLY A 438 10.59 6.18 3.53
N ARG A 439 9.85 6.65 4.53
CA ARG A 439 9.72 8.08 4.81
C ARG A 439 11.00 8.68 5.39
N GLY A 440 11.69 7.91 6.25
CA GLY A 440 13.00 8.31 6.78
C GLY A 440 14.11 8.31 5.73
N LEU A 441 13.93 7.62 4.61
CA LEU A 441 14.94 7.54 3.55
C LEU A 441 14.90 8.68 2.54
N ARG A 442 13.96 9.60 2.62
CA ARG A 442 13.90 10.74 1.70
C ARG A 442 15.16 11.59 1.80
N THR A 443 15.67 12.01 0.66
CA THR A 443 16.87 12.85 0.59
C THR A 443 16.63 14.23 1.18
N HIS A 444 17.63 14.76 1.86
CA HIS A 444 17.71 16.15 2.31
C HIS A 444 19.18 16.57 2.28
N GLU A 445 19.48 17.83 2.03
CA GLU A 445 20.84 18.33 1.91
C GLU A 445 21.72 18.06 3.15
N SER A 446 21.09 18.08 4.33
CA SER A 446 21.76 17.80 5.61
C SER A 446 21.90 16.33 5.96
N LYS A 447 21.39 15.39 5.10
CA LYS A 447 21.28 13.98 5.47
C LYS A 447 21.82 13.05 4.39
N VAL A 448 22.88 12.31 4.72
CA VAL A 448 23.47 11.27 3.85
C VAL A 448 22.93 9.88 4.24
N ILE A 449 22.77 9.62 5.54
CA ILE A 449 22.39 8.32 6.10
C ILE A 449 21.22 8.50 7.05
N ALA A 450 20.21 7.63 6.89
CA ALA A 450 19.14 7.45 7.89
C ALA A 450 19.49 6.24 8.79
N LYS A 451 19.25 6.37 10.09
CA LYS A 451 19.48 5.29 11.05
C LYS A 451 18.16 4.83 11.66
N LEU A 452 17.93 3.52 11.64
CA LEU A 452 16.79 2.89 12.32
C LEU A 452 17.29 2.12 13.55
N TYR A 453 16.73 2.44 14.70
CA TYR A 453 16.94 1.72 15.96
C TYR A 453 15.68 0.89 16.25
N ASP A 454 15.79 -0.41 16.06
CA ASP A 454 14.67 -1.35 16.21
C ASP A 454 14.77 -2.08 17.54
N ILE A 455 13.94 -1.65 18.51
CA ILE A 455 13.98 -2.19 19.88
C ILE A 455 13.10 -3.43 19.98
N ALA A 456 13.68 -4.49 20.50
CA ALA A 456 13.03 -5.77 20.78
C ALA A 456 13.27 -6.21 22.23
N ASP A 457 12.33 -6.98 22.76
CA ASP A 457 12.33 -7.42 24.15
C ASP A 457 12.38 -8.96 24.19
N ASP A 458 13.45 -9.53 24.79
CA ASP A 458 13.69 -10.96 24.90
C ASP A 458 13.61 -11.43 26.37
N PHE A 459 12.53 -12.15 26.68
CA PHE A 459 12.30 -12.76 28.00
C PHE A 459 12.78 -14.21 28.09
N LYS A 460 13.65 -14.65 27.20
CA LYS A 460 14.24 -16.02 27.15
C LYS A 460 13.26 -17.16 26.91
N ASN A 461 11.98 -16.88 26.69
CA ASN A 461 10.90 -17.89 26.54
C ASN A 461 10.19 -17.84 25.18
N ASN A 462 10.89 -17.34 24.13
CA ASN A 462 10.34 -17.19 22.79
C ASN A 462 9.02 -16.38 22.77
N ASN A 463 9.01 -15.30 23.51
CA ASN A 463 7.87 -14.42 23.75
C ASN A 463 7.35 -13.70 22.48
N HIS A 464 6.21 -13.00 22.61
CA HIS A 464 5.53 -12.38 21.45
C HIS A 464 6.34 -11.27 20.81
N THR A 465 6.98 -10.39 21.60
CA THR A 465 7.71 -9.24 21.06
C THR A 465 8.98 -9.66 20.32
N ILE A 466 9.70 -10.67 20.81
CA ILE A 466 10.84 -11.22 20.08
C ILE A 466 10.43 -11.90 18.77
N LYS A 467 9.28 -12.60 18.73
CA LYS A 467 8.72 -13.15 17.49
C LYS A 467 8.37 -12.05 16.48
N HIS A 468 7.90 -10.89 16.94
CA HIS A 468 7.66 -9.74 16.07
C HIS A 468 8.97 -9.18 15.50
N PHE A 469 10.02 -9.14 16.30
CA PHE A 469 11.35 -8.72 15.85
C PHE A 469 11.92 -9.68 14.79
N VAL A 470 11.85 -11.00 15.02
CA VAL A 470 12.26 -12.00 14.03
C VAL A 470 11.53 -11.80 12.68
N LYS A 471 10.25 -11.47 12.71
CA LYS A 471 9.50 -11.14 11.49
C LYS A 471 10.03 -9.87 10.81
N ARG A 472 10.42 -8.84 11.58
CA ARG A 472 11.03 -7.63 11.01
C ARG A 472 12.39 -7.92 10.38
N ILE A 473 13.22 -8.76 11.02
CA ILE A 473 14.48 -9.24 10.43
C ILE A 473 14.21 -9.96 9.10
N GLY A 474 13.18 -10.79 9.02
CA GLY A 474 12.75 -11.39 7.75
C GLY A 474 12.43 -10.36 6.67
N ILE A 475 11.80 -9.24 7.04
CA ILE A 475 11.53 -8.12 6.12
C ILE A 475 12.85 -7.44 5.70
N TYR A 476 13.77 -7.20 6.62
CA TYR A 476 15.06 -6.57 6.30
C TYR A 476 15.88 -7.42 5.33
N ASN A 477 15.88 -8.75 5.51
CA ASN A 477 16.51 -9.68 4.58
C ASN A 477 15.84 -9.68 3.19
N GLN A 478 14.51 -9.65 3.13
CA GLN A 478 13.76 -9.62 1.86
C GLN A 478 13.96 -8.32 1.07
N GLU A 479 14.16 -7.20 1.78
CA GLU A 479 14.43 -5.88 1.19
C GLU A 479 15.95 -5.62 1.02
N GLU A 480 16.79 -6.59 1.38
CA GLU A 480 18.26 -6.52 1.29
C GLU A 480 18.87 -5.34 2.08
N PHE A 481 18.28 -5.03 3.25
CA PHE A 481 18.80 -3.98 4.13
C PHE A 481 19.94 -4.50 5.00
N ASP A 482 20.99 -3.70 5.15
CA ASP A 482 22.06 -3.96 6.08
C ASP A 482 21.61 -3.71 7.52
N TYR A 483 21.85 -4.67 8.42
CA TYR A 483 21.52 -4.53 9.83
C TYR A 483 22.54 -5.18 10.74
N GLU A 484 22.66 -4.63 11.95
CA GLU A 484 23.42 -5.17 13.05
C GLU A 484 22.52 -5.42 14.25
N ILE A 485 22.83 -6.43 15.06
CA ILE A 485 22.05 -6.73 16.27
C ILE A 485 22.95 -6.62 17.50
N VAL A 486 22.51 -5.79 18.45
CA VAL A 486 23.17 -5.58 19.74
C VAL A 486 22.27 -6.07 20.86
N LYS A 487 22.83 -6.78 21.84
CA LYS A 487 22.09 -7.18 23.06
C LYS A 487 22.47 -6.26 24.23
N ILE A 488 21.45 -5.75 24.90
CA ILE A 488 21.61 -4.91 26.10
C ILE A 488 20.86 -5.56 27.26
N ASN A 489 21.55 -5.78 28.37
CA ASN A 489 20.96 -6.33 29.59
C ASN A 489 20.42 -5.19 30.45
N LEU A 490 19.10 -5.18 30.68
CA LEU A 490 18.43 -4.29 31.62
C LEU A 490 18.54 -4.91 33.02
N LYS A 491 19.50 -4.44 33.78
CA LYS A 491 19.67 -4.84 35.19
C LYS A 491 18.85 -3.95 36.12
#